data_98bb73bf5acfbaf4c2cebd177df3e6f0
#
_entry.id   98bb73bf5acfbaf4c2cebd177df3e6f0
#
_cell.length_a   1.000
_cell.length_b   1.000
_cell.length_c   1.000
_cell.angle_alpha   90.00
_cell.angle_beta   90.00
_cell.angle_gamma   90.00
#
_symmetry.space_group_name_H-M   'P 1'
#
loop_
_entity.id
_entity.type
_entity.pdbx_description
1 polymer ?
#
loop_
_entity_poly.entity_id
_entity_poly.type
_entity_poly.pdbx_seq_one_letter_code
_entity_poly.pdbx_strand_id
1 'polypeptide(L)'
;MNQQLLAKTFVELADNLVADFDLIDFLRLLTDRCVGMLGASAAGVLLADRDGELRVMAASDEQVRLLELFQLQNDEGPCLECFRTGTPVVVPDLTREVARWPRFVTAAHRSGFGAVQALPMRLRDEVVGALNLFHAAPGPFDPAGTLIAQALADVATISLLQQRSSHRSTVLNEQLQTALNSRVLIEQAKGKLAERQNIDMEQAFTTLRGYARAHNRRLSDVARAFIDDSEALPGLVS
;
A
#
# COMPACT_ATOMS: atom_id res chain seq x y z
N MET A 1 14.85 -18.69 -21.76
CA MET A 1 14.35 -18.38 -20.39
C MET A 1 14.35 -19.64 -19.53
N ASN A 2 14.79 -19.56 -18.26
CA ASN A 2 14.87 -20.72 -17.35
C ASN A 2 13.50 -20.95 -16.67
N GLN A 3 12.79 -22.04 -17.06
CA GLN A 3 11.47 -22.38 -16.51
C GLN A 3 11.50 -22.62 -14.98
N GLN A 4 12.58 -23.15 -14.44
CA GLN A 4 12.72 -23.38 -13.00
C GLN A 4 12.82 -22.05 -12.24
N LEU A 5 13.56 -21.07 -12.78
CA LEU A 5 13.67 -19.75 -12.19
C LEU A 5 12.31 -19.02 -12.22
N LEU A 6 11.56 -19.16 -13.32
CA LEU A 6 10.22 -18.59 -13.45
C LEU A 6 9.27 -19.15 -12.39
N ALA A 7 9.19 -20.49 -12.27
CA ALA A 7 8.35 -21.14 -11.27
C ALA A 7 8.74 -20.72 -9.85
N LYS A 8 10.03 -20.68 -9.54
CA LYS A 8 10.55 -20.23 -8.25
C LYS A 8 10.14 -18.79 -7.95
N THR A 9 10.28 -17.89 -8.94
CA THR A 9 9.90 -16.47 -8.77
C THR A 9 8.42 -16.31 -8.48
N PHE A 10 7.53 -17.05 -9.18
CA PHE A 10 6.10 -17.00 -8.90
C PHE A 10 5.78 -17.51 -7.49
N VAL A 11 6.44 -18.56 -7.02
CA VAL A 11 6.28 -19.05 -5.64
C VAL A 11 6.76 -17.99 -4.64
N GLU A 12 7.95 -17.41 -4.84
CA GLU A 12 8.49 -16.36 -3.96
C GLU A 12 7.56 -15.14 -3.87
N LEU A 13 6.96 -14.72 -5.00
CA LEU A 13 6.00 -13.61 -4.99
C LEU A 13 4.65 -14.01 -4.35
N ALA A 14 4.23 -15.27 -4.54
CA ALA A 14 2.99 -15.78 -3.96
C ALA A 14 3.08 -16.03 -2.45
N ASP A 15 4.25 -16.41 -1.92
CA ASP A 15 4.47 -16.60 -0.49
C ASP A 15 4.19 -15.30 0.30
N ASN A 16 4.41 -14.15 -0.32
CA ASN A 16 4.06 -12.85 0.27
C ASN A 16 2.53 -12.59 0.34
N LEU A 17 1.70 -13.42 -0.30
CA LEU A 17 0.23 -13.34 -0.14
C LEU A 17 -0.24 -13.80 1.25
N VAL A 18 0.56 -14.60 1.95
CA VAL A 18 0.17 -15.30 3.18
C VAL A 18 0.77 -14.66 4.44
N ALA A 19 1.86 -13.93 4.33
CA ALA A 19 2.59 -13.32 5.45
C ALA A 19 2.63 -11.79 5.38
N ASP A 20 2.78 -11.13 6.54
CA ASP A 20 3.18 -9.73 6.56
C ASP A 20 4.59 -9.61 5.96
N PHE A 21 4.71 -8.89 4.85
CA PHE A 21 5.97 -8.68 4.16
C PHE A 21 6.36 -7.19 4.12
N ASP A 22 7.65 -6.92 4.03
CA ASP A 22 8.12 -5.57 3.77
C ASP A 22 7.86 -5.21 2.29
N LEU A 23 7.04 -4.18 2.08
CA LEU A 23 6.64 -3.74 0.75
C LEU A 23 7.83 -3.35 -0.12
N ILE A 24 8.83 -2.69 0.46
CA ILE A 24 9.99 -2.22 -0.30
C ILE A 24 10.86 -3.38 -0.75
N ASP A 25 11.10 -4.35 0.15
CA ASP A 25 11.87 -5.55 -0.17
C ASP A 25 11.15 -6.40 -1.23
N PHE A 26 9.84 -6.53 -1.14
CA PHE A 26 9.02 -7.22 -2.13
C PHE A 26 9.11 -6.57 -3.52
N LEU A 27 8.99 -5.26 -3.62
CA LEU A 27 9.06 -4.54 -4.89
C LEU A 27 10.48 -4.54 -5.47
N ARG A 28 11.52 -4.53 -4.64
CA ARG A 28 12.91 -4.75 -5.08
C ARG A 28 13.09 -6.14 -5.66
N LEU A 29 12.59 -7.17 -4.98
CA LEU A 29 12.62 -8.54 -5.52
C LEU A 29 11.96 -8.59 -6.90
N LEU A 30 10.79 -7.95 -7.07
CA LEU A 30 10.10 -7.89 -8.36
C LEU A 30 10.98 -7.24 -9.44
N THR A 31 11.57 -6.07 -9.19
CA THR A 31 12.44 -5.38 -10.15
C THR A 31 13.67 -6.22 -10.51
N ASP A 32 14.34 -6.81 -9.53
CA ASP A 32 15.51 -7.67 -9.74
C ASP A 32 15.18 -8.92 -10.56
N ARG A 33 14.02 -9.54 -10.31
CA ARG A 33 13.54 -10.69 -11.09
C ARG A 33 13.21 -10.30 -12.52
N CYS A 34 12.59 -9.14 -12.75
CA CYS A 34 12.32 -8.63 -14.09
C CYS A 34 13.61 -8.41 -14.89
N VAL A 35 14.62 -7.78 -14.30
CA VAL A 35 15.94 -7.58 -14.93
C VAL A 35 16.60 -8.93 -15.23
N GLY A 36 16.69 -9.80 -14.24
CA GLY A 36 17.42 -11.08 -14.37
C GLY A 36 16.77 -12.10 -15.31
N MET A 37 15.46 -12.03 -15.54
CA MET A 37 14.71 -13.04 -16.30
C MET A 37 14.28 -12.59 -17.68
N LEU A 38 13.98 -11.29 -17.85
CA LEU A 38 13.34 -10.77 -19.06
C LEU A 38 14.31 -10.03 -19.99
N GLY A 39 15.60 -9.96 -19.61
CA GLY A 39 16.61 -9.26 -20.40
C GLY A 39 16.42 -7.74 -20.42
N ALA A 40 15.64 -7.20 -19.51
CA ALA A 40 15.60 -5.76 -19.30
C ALA A 40 16.95 -5.27 -18.76
N SER A 41 17.38 -4.08 -19.19
CA SER A 41 18.59 -3.45 -18.65
C SER A 41 18.35 -2.93 -17.24
N ALA A 42 17.13 -2.48 -16.98
CA ALA A 42 16.72 -1.97 -15.68
C ALA A 42 15.18 -2.01 -15.53
N ALA A 43 14.69 -1.92 -14.29
CA ALA A 43 13.26 -1.94 -13.98
C ALA A 43 12.92 -0.95 -12.87
N GLY A 44 11.69 -0.41 -12.92
CA GLY A 44 11.15 0.48 -11.90
C GLY A 44 9.69 0.17 -11.60
N VAL A 45 9.27 0.43 -10.37
CA VAL A 45 7.87 0.29 -9.93
C VAL A 45 7.40 1.61 -9.33
N LEU A 46 6.28 2.10 -9.83
CA LEU A 46 5.56 3.23 -9.28
C LEU A 46 4.21 2.77 -8.77
N LEU A 47 3.82 3.26 -7.62
CA LEU A 47 2.49 2.98 -7.05
C LEU A 47 1.78 4.29 -6.72
N ALA A 48 0.47 4.28 -6.90
CA ALA A 48 -0.39 5.38 -6.48
C ALA A 48 -0.54 5.40 -4.96
N ASP A 49 -0.38 6.57 -4.36
CA ASP A 49 -0.71 6.82 -2.97
C ASP A 49 -2.24 6.97 -2.78
N ARG A 50 -2.66 7.38 -1.57
CA ARG A 50 -4.10 7.51 -1.24
C ARG A 50 -4.80 8.63 -2.01
N ASP A 51 -4.04 9.60 -2.47
CA ASP A 51 -4.54 10.76 -3.22
C ASP A 51 -4.52 10.49 -4.73
N GLY A 52 -4.06 9.30 -5.16
CA GLY A 52 -3.95 8.88 -6.55
C GLY A 52 -2.66 9.35 -7.23
N GLU A 53 -1.73 9.95 -6.48
CA GLU A 53 -0.45 10.42 -7.00
C GLU A 53 0.58 9.30 -7.05
N LEU A 54 1.26 9.14 -8.19
CA LEU A 54 2.30 8.13 -8.36
C LEU A 54 3.56 8.47 -7.56
N ARG A 55 4.12 7.45 -6.90
CA ARG A 55 5.38 7.51 -6.16
C ARG A 55 6.32 6.41 -6.64
N VAL A 56 7.60 6.73 -6.78
CA VAL A 56 8.61 5.72 -7.07
C VAL A 56 8.84 4.88 -5.83
N MET A 57 8.52 3.58 -5.93
CA MET A 57 8.59 2.66 -4.80
C MET A 57 9.81 1.74 -4.85
N ALA A 58 10.20 1.31 -6.04
CA ALA A 58 11.41 0.52 -6.26
C ALA A 58 12.02 0.83 -7.62
N ALA A 59 13.33 0.68 -7.71
CA ALA A 59 14.09 0.75 -8.95
C ALA A 59 15.30 -0.18 -8.83
N SER A 60 15.68 -0.84 -9.92
CA SER A 60 16.83 -1.75 -9.96
C SER A 60 18.16 -1.03 -9.80
N ASP A 61 18.21 0.25 -10.16
CA ASP A 61 19.37 1.10 -10.01
C ASP A 61 19.00 2.60 -9.89
N GLU A 62 19.98 3.43 -9.56
CA GLU A 62 19.78 4.85 -9.33
C GLU A 62 19.43 5.63 -10.61
N GLN A 63 19.88 5.19 -11.79
CA GLN A 63 19.58 5.87 -13.06
C GLN A 63 18.10 5.76 -13.39
N VAL A 64 17.51 4.56 -13.20
CA VAL A 64 16.07 4.35 -13.36
C VAL A 64 15.30 5.15 -12.32
N ARG A 65 15.73 5.14 -11.07
CA ARG A 65 15.07 5.93 -10.02
C ARG A 65 14.97 7.41 -10.38
N LEU A 66 16.05 7.99 -10.88
CA LEU A 66 16.08 9.38 -11.32
C LEU A 66 15.21 9.62 -12.55
N LEU A 67 15.20 8.69 -13.51
CA LEU A 67 14.36 8.79 -14.70
C LEU A 67 12.87 8.71 -14.38
N GLU A 68 12.48 7.83 -13.43
CA GLU A 68 11.10 7.73 -12.95
C GLU A 68 10.65 9.00 -12.22
N LEU A 69 11.50 9.56 -11.37
CA LEU A 69 11.23 10.86 -10.74
C LEU A 69 11.08 11.97 -11.78
N PHE A 70 11.89 11.92 -12.85
CA PHE A 70 11.82 12.88 -13.93
C PHE A 70 10.46 12.80 -14.67
N GLN A 71 9.92 11.60 -14.93
CA GLN A 71 8.60 11.43 -15.52
C GLN A 71 7.53 12.11 -14.65
N LEU A 72 7.56 11.86 -13.34
CA LEU A 72 6.59 12.45 -12.41
C LEU A 72 6.67 13.98 -12.36
N GLN A 73 7.89 14.53 -12.29
CA GLN A 73 8.10 15.97 -12.22
C GLN A 73 7.65 16.72 -13.48
N ASN A 74 7.80 16.10 -14.65
CA ASN A 74 7.46 16.71 -15.91
C ASN A 74 6.08 16.35 -16.44
N ASP A 75 5.35 15.47 -15.72
CA ASP A 75 4.05 14.94 -16.13
C ASP A 75 4.07 14.30 -17.53
N GLU A 76 5.18 13.64 -17.87
CA GLU A 76 5.47 13.17 -19.23
C GLU A 76 6.21 11.83 -19.19
N GLY A 77 5.72 10.86 -19.95
CA GLY A 77 6.36 9.57 -20.14
C GLY A 77 5.44 8.37 -20.17
N PRO A 78 5.97 7.18 -20.56
CA PRO A 78 5.20 5.96 -20.78
C PRO A 78 4.56 5.42 -19.48
N CYS A 79 5.20 5.60 -18.33
CA CYS A 79 4.67 5.18 -17.05
C CYS A 79 3.35 5.89 -16.71
N LEU A 80 3.34 7.22 -16.85
CA LEU A 80 2.16 8.03 -16.58
C LEU A 80 1.01 7.71 -17.51
N GLU A 81 1.32 7.50 -18.79
CA GLU A 81 0.29 7.12 -19.76
C GLU A 81 -0.26 5.72 -19.47
N CYS A 82 0.60 4.76 -19.17
CA CYS A 82 0.21 3.41 -18.78
C CYS A 82 -0.72 3.44 -17.54
N PHE A 83 -0.36 4.21 -16.53
CA PHE A 83 -1.17 4.35 -15.32
C PHE A 83 -2.54 4.99 -15.61
N ARG A 84 -2.58 6.06 -16.41
CA ARG A 84 -3.82 6.78 -16.75
C ARG A 84 -4.77 5.97 -17.61
N THR A 85 -4.22 5.19 -18.54
CA THR A 85 -5.04 4.40 -19.49
C THR A 85 -5.35 3.00 -18.97
N GLY A 86 -4.58 2.49 -17.99
CA GLY A 86 -4.66 1.11 -17.54
C GLY A 86 -4.28 0.08 -18.59
N THR A 87 -3.57 0.50 -19.65
CA THR A 87 -3.14 -0.35 -20.77
C THR A 87 -1.61 -0.34 -20.91
N PRO A 88 -1.00 -1.46 -21.36
CA PRO A 88 0.43 -1.49 -21.62
C PRO A 88 0.86 -0.44 -22.63
N VAL A 89 1.98 0.25 -22.33
CA VAL A 89 2.65 1.16 -23.25
C VAL A 89 3.99 0.55 -23.64
N VAL A 90 4.09 0.13 -24.92
CA VAL A 90 5.26 -0.60 -25.43
C VAL A 90 5.94 0.27 -26.50
N VAL A 91 7.18 0.65 -26.22
CA VAL A 91 7.98 1.56 -27.06
C VAL A 91 9.28 0.88 -27.47
N PRO A 92 9.31 0.22 -28.62
CA PRO A 92 10.52 -0.48 -29.10
C PRO A 92 11.68 0.46 -29.47
N ASP A 93 11.38 1.74 -29.74
CA ASP A 93 12.36 2.74 -30.15
C ASP A 93 11.90 4.11 -29.65
N LEU A 94 12.54 4.58 -28.58
CA LEU A 94 12.25 5.87 -27.97
C LEU A 94 12.49 7.05 -28.91
N THR A 95 13.38 6.93 -29.92
CA THR A 95 13.64 8.02 -30.87
C THR A 95 12.41 8.38 -31.70
N ARG A 96 11.47 7.48 -31.83
CA ARG A 96 10.22 7.68 -32.59
C ARG A 96 9.14 8.40 -31.78
N GLU A 97 9.33 8.52 -30.47
CA GLU A 97 8.35 9.10 -29.54
C GLU A 97 8.71 10.51 -29.08
N VAL A 98 9.70 11.15 -29.71
CA VAL A 98 10.16 12.51 -29.36
C VAL A 98 9.02 13.54 -29.43
N ALA A 99 8.09 13.40 -30.37
CA ALA A 99 6.93 14.28 -30.47
C ALA A 99 5.94 14.08 -29.31
N ARG A 100 5.86 12.86 -28.77
CA ARG A 100 4.94 12.47 -27.69
C ARG A 100 5.48 12.82 -26.32
N TRP A 101 6.77 12.56 -26.08
CA TRP A 101 7.44 12.78 -24.80
C TRP A 101 8.86 13.40 -25.00
N PRO A 102 8.96 14.66 -25.43
CA PRO A 102 10.24 15.26 -25.83
C PRO A 102 11.26 15.32 -24.70
N ARG A 103 10.82 15.61 -23.48
CA ARG A 103 11.68 15.70 -22.30
C ARG A 103 12.08 14.31 -21.81
N PHE A 104 11.12 13.40 -21.71
CA PHE A 104 11.38 12.04 -21.26
C PHE A 104 12.33 11.29 -22.17
N VAL A 105 12.12 11.34 -23.50
CA VAL A 105 13.00 10.69 -24.46
C VAL A 105 14.43 11.20 -24.35
N THR A 106 14.62 12.52 -24.20
CA THR A 106 15.93 13.12 -23.99
C THR A 106 16.60 12.61 -22.70
N ALA A 107 15.85 12.53 -21.61
CA ALA A 107 16.35 12.04 -20.33
C ALA A 107 16.68 10.53 -20.39
N ALA A 108 15.81 9.72 -20.99
CA ALA A 108 16.01 8.28 -21.17
C ALA A 108 17.29 7.97 -21.96
N HIS A 109 17.51 8.68 -23.06
CA HIS A 109 18.75 8.53 -23.83
C HIS A 109 20.01 8.91 -23.05
N ARG A 110 19.96 9.97 -22.25
CA ARG A 110 21.09 10.34 -21.37
C ARG A 110 21.37 9.28 -20.31
N SER A 111 20.34 8.57 -19.89
CA SER A 111 20.42 7.41 -18.97
C SER A 111 20.76 6.09 -19.69
N GLY A 112 21.04 6.11 -21.00
CA GLY A 112 21.46 4.94 -21.76
C GLY A 112 20.31 4.00 -22.18
N PHE A 113 19.05 4.45 -22.16
CA PHE A 113 17.90 3.64 -22.55
C PHE A 113 17.38 4.04 -23.94
N GLY A 114 17.17 3.01 -24.80
CA GLY A 114 16.65 3.16 -26.16
C GLY A 114 15.24 2.63 -26.36
N ALA A 115 14.73 1.78 -25.43
CA ALA A 115 13.39 1.22 -25.49
C ALA A 115 12.82 1.06 -24.07
N VAL A 116 11.48 1.02 -23.97
CA VAL A 116 10.77 0.86 -22.69
C VAL A 116 9.45 0.14 -22.85
N GLN A 117 9.09 -0.66 -21.85
CA GLN A 117 7.73 -1.18 -21.67
C GLN A 117 7.21 -0.69 -20.32
N ALA A 118 6.05 -0.05 -20.31
CA ALA A 118 5.30 0.25 -19.09
C ALA A 118 4.08 -0.67 -19.05
N LEU A 119 3.99 -1.46 -17.99
CA LEU A 119 2.95 -2.47 -17.79
C LEU A 119 2.07 -2.07 -16.61
N PRO A 120 0.74 -2.05 -16.74
CA PRO A 120 -0.12 -1.62 -15.67
C PRO A 120 -0.13 -2.65 -14.54
N MET A 121 0.01 -2.17 -13.33
CA MET A 121 -0.27 -2.92 -12.11
C MET A 121 -1.74 -2.67 -11.78
N ARG A 122 -2.61 -3.57 -12.23
CA ARG A 122 -4.06 -3.42 -12.08
C ARG A 122 -4.76 -4.72 -11.69
N LEU A 123 -5.83 -4.59 -10.95
CA LEU A 123 -6.75 -5.69 -10.68
C LEU A 123 -8.17 -5.24 -11.07
N ARG A 124 -8.76 -5.90 -12.07
CA ARG A 124 -10.04 -5.48 -12.69
C ARG A 124 -9.96 -4.04 -13.20
N ASP A 125 -10.73 -3.13 -12.61
CA ASP A 125 -10.81 -1.72 -13.00
C ASP A 125 -9.91 -0.81 -12.14
N GLU A 126 -9.27 -1.36 -11.08
CA GLU A 126 -8.39 -0.59 -10.19
C GLU A 126 -6.95 -0.67 -10.68
N VAL A 127 -6.40 0.45 -11.13
CA VAL A 127 -4.98 0.61 -11.46
C VAL A 127 -4.26 1.16 -10.24
N VAL A 128 -3.32 0.38 -9.68
CA VAL A 128 -2.60 0.74 -8.47
C VAL A 128 -1.20 1.30 -8.75
N GLY A 129 -0.72 1.17 -9.99
CA GLY A 129 0.60 1.63 -10.39
C GLY A 129 1.04 1.12 -11.74
N ALA A 130 2.34 1.15 -11.99
CA ALA A 130 2.98 0.62 -13.19
C ALA A 130 4.35 -0.01 -12.88
N LEU A 131 4.65 -1.09 -13.62
CA LEU A 131 5.97 -1.72 -13.72
C LEU A 131 6.60 -1.28 -15.03
N ASN A 132 7.77 -0.66 -14.96
CA ASN A 132 8.51 -0.19 -16.12
C ASN A 132 9.75 -1.06 -16.34
N LEU A 133 9.96 -1.48 -17.59
CA LEU A 133 11.12 -2.26 -18.03
C LEU A 133 11.86 -1.45 -19.09
N PHE A 134 13.11 -1.09 -18.79
CA PHE A 134 13.97 -0.30 -19.67
C PHE A 134 15.00 -1.18 -20.36
N HIS A 135 15.27 -0.89 -21.64
CA HIS A 135 16.26 -1.60 -22.45
C HIS A 135 17.25 -0.59 -23.04
N ALA A 136 18.54 -0.94 -22.97
CA ALA A 136 19.60 -0.07 -23.48
C ALA A 136 19.51 0.08 -25.00
N ALA A 137 19.27 -1.01 -25.72
CA ALA A 137 19.15 -0.99 -27.18
C ALA A 137 17.68 -0.90 -27.62
N PRO A 138 17.37 -0.10 -28.65
CA PRO A 138 16.09 -0.20 -29.34
C PRO A 138 15.93 -1.57 -30.01
N GLY A 139 14.71 -2.07 -30.08
CA GLY A 139 14.40 -3.34 -30.70
C GLY A 139 13.03 -3.89 -30.31
N PRO A 140 12.54 -4.90 -31.05
CA PRO A 140 11.28 -5.55 -30.71
C PRO A 140 11.38 -6.31 -29.39
N PHE A 141 10.31 -6.28 -28.61
CA PHE A 141 10.19 -7.06 -27.39
C PHE A 141 9.73 -8.49 -27.70
N ASP A 142 10.25 -9.45 -26.93
CA ASP A 142 9.77 -10.82 -26.98
C ASP A 142 8.32 -10.87 -26.45
N PRO A 143 7.34 -11.32 -27.22
CA PRO A 143 5.96 -11.41 -26.76
C PRO A 143 5.78 -12.32 -25.54
N ALA A 144 6.55 -13.41 -25.45
CA ALA A 144 6.51 -14.30 -24.29
C ALA A 144 7.08 -13.61 -23.04
N GLY A 145 8.18 -12.85 -23.19
CA GLY A 145 8.75 -12.03 -22.13
C GLY A 145 7.78 -10.95 -21.63
N THR A 146 7.09 -10.27 -22.55
CA THR A 146 6.06 -9.26 -22.20
C THR A 146 4.90 -9.88 -21.42
N LEU A 147 4.42 -11.05 -21.84
CA LEU A 147 3.35 -11.77 -21.15
C LEU A 147 3.76 -12.15 -19.70
N ILE A 148 4.99 -12.61 -19.54
CA ILE A 148 5.53 -12.98 -18.22
C ILE A 148 5.69 -11.72 -17.34
N ALA A 149 6.21 -10.63 -17.90
CA ALA A 149 6.31 -9.36 -17.18
C ALA A 149 4.94 -8.87 -16.68
N GLN A 150 3.90 -8.97 -17.52
CA GLN A 150 2.55 -8.65 -17.11
C GLN A 150 2.04 -9.59 -16.00
N ALA A 151 2.28 -10.89 -16.12
CA ALA A 151 1.88 -11.85 -15.09
C ALA A 151 2.58 -11.58 -13.74
N LEU A 152 3.85 -11.17 -13.75
CA LEU A 152 4.56 -10.76 -12.53
C LEU A 152 3.96 -9.48 -11.93
N ALA A 153 3.62 -8.49 -12.76
CA ALA A 153 2.94 -7.27 -12.35
C ALA A 153 1.56 -7.58 -11.74
N ASP A 154 0.80 -8.51 -12.32
CA ASP A 154 -0.52 -8.92 -11.85
C ASP A 154 -0.44 -9.62 -10.48
N VAL A 155 0.50 -10.57 -10.30
CA VAL A 155 0.72 -11.24 -9.00
C VAL A 155 1.14 -10.22 -7.94
N ALA A 156 2.06 -9.32 -8.27
CA ALA A 156 2.48 -8.26 -7.36
C ALA A 156 1.31 -7.34 -6.97
N THR A 157 0.44 -7.02 -7.93
CA THR A 157 -0.76 -6.21 -7.67
C THR A 157 -1.72 -6.90 -6.71
N ILE A 158 -1.97 -8.20 -6.89
CA ILE A 158 -2.81 -8.99 -5.99
C ILE A 158 -2.23 -8.98 -4.57
N SER A 159 -0.92 -9.21 -4.42
CA SER A 159 -0.23 -9.18 -3.12
C SER A 159 -0.38 -7.83 -2.42
N LEU A 160 -0.19 -6.73 -3.15
CA LEU A 160 -0.35 -5.37 -2.63
C LEU A 160 -1.76 -5.06 -2.15
N LEU A 161 -2.77 -5.42 -2.95
CA LEU A 161 -4.17 -5.16 -2.60
C LEU A 161 -4.61 -6.02 -1.41
N GLN A 162 -4.13 -7.26 -1.32
CA GLN A 162 -4.39 -8.12 -0.17
C GLN A 162 -3.78 -7.57 1.11
N GLN A 163 -2.52 -7.12 1.07
CA GLN A 163 -1.88 -6.47 2.22
C GLN A 163 -2.64 -5.21 2.66
N ARG A 164 -3.02 -4.33 1.72
CA ARG A 164 -3.83 -3.14 2.02
C ARG A 164 -5.17 -3.51 2.69
N SER A 165 -5.82 -4.57 2.22
CA SER A 165 -7.09 -5.06 2.79
C SER A 165 -6.91 -5.65 4.19
N SER A 166 -5.86 -6.44 4.42
CA SER A 166 -5.53 -7.02 5.73
C SER A 166 -5.26 -5.96 6.78
N HIS A 167 -4.43 -4.96 6.47
CA HIS A 167 -4.19 -3.83 7.37
C HIS A 167 -5.46 -3.05 7.72
N ARG A 168 -6.33 -2.80 6.72
CA ARG A 168 -7.63 -2.15 6.96
C ARG A 168 -8.52 -2.95 7.89
N SER A 169 -8.57 -4.27 7.69
CA SER A 169 -9.35 -5.19 8.51
C SER A 169 -8.82 -5.26 9.94
N THR A 170 -7.50 -5.30 10.13
CA THR A 170 -6.86 -5.34 11.45
C THR A 170 -7.17 -4.07 12.24
N VAL A 171 -7.00 -2.89 11.65
CA VAL A 171 -7.32 -1.61 12.30
C VAL A 171 -8.79 -1.53 12.67
N LEU A 172 -9.70 -1.96 11.78
CA LEU A 172 -11.13 -1.97 12.07
C LEU A 172 -11.47 -2.95 13.19
N ASN A 173 -10.90 -4.15 13.18
CA ASN A 173 -11.09 -5.14 14.24
C ASN A 173 -10.59 -4.65 15.59
N GLU A 174 -9.42 -4.01 15.66
CA GLU A 174 -8.91 -3.40 16.88
C GLU A 174 -9.83 -2.29 17.40
N GLN A 175 -10.36 -1.45 16.51
CA GLN A 175 -11.32 -0.40 16.89
C GLN A 175 -12.63 -0.98 17.42
N LEU A 176 -13.17 -2.01 16.74
CA LEU A 176 -14.38 -2.70 17.18
C LEU A 176 -14.17 -3.41 18.51
N GLN A 177 -13.06 -4.12 18.68
CA GLN A 177 -12.72 -4.79 19.94
C GLN A 177 -12.56 -3.79 21.08
N THR A 178 -11.91 -2.66 20.83
CA THR A 178 -11.76 -1.56 21.80
C THR A 178 -13.13 -0.99 22.18
N ALA A 179 -14.02 -0.79 21.22
CA ALA A 179 -15.37 -0.29 21.48
C ALA A 179 -16.21 -1.29 22.30
N LEU A 180 -16.14 -2.59 21.96
CA LEU A 180 -16.81 -3.67 22.70
C LEU A 180 -16.30 -3.76 24.15
N ASN A 181 -14.97 -3.77 24.34
CA ASN A 181 -14.38 -3.81 25.67
C ASN A 181 -14.76 -2.58 26.50
N SER A 182 -14.77 -1.39 25.88
CA SER A 182 -15.22 -0.15 26.53
C SER A 182 -16.68 -0.24 26.98
N ARG A 183 -17.55 -0.81 26.16
CA ARG A 183 -18.96 -1.01 26.50
C ARG A 183 -19.13 -1.93 27.70
N VAL A 184 -18.43 -3.06 27.74
CA VAL A 184 -18.48 -4.00 28.87
C VAL A 184 -18.03 -3.30 30.16
N LEU A 185 -16.91 -2.56 30.14
CA LEU A 185 -16.42 -1.81 31.30
C LEU A 185 -17.44 -0.77 31.77
N ILE A 186 -18.06 -0.02 30.88
CA ILE A 186 -19.07 0.97 31.23
C ILE A 186 -20.30 0.30 31.88
N GLU A 187 -20.77 -0.83 31.34
CA GLU A 187 -21.91 -1.54 31.94
C GLU A 187 -21.58 -2.10 33.34
N GLN A 188 -20.38 -2.63 33.54
CA GLN A 188 -19.92 -3.08 34.84
C GLN A 188 -19.81 -1.91 35.84
N ALA A 189 -19.24 -0.79 35.43
CA ALA A 189 -19.13 0.41 36.28
C ALA A 189 -20.51 0.97 36.65
N LYS A 190 -21.45 0.98 35.70
CA LYS A 190 -22.85 1.37 35.96
C LYS A 190 -23.48 0.48 37.03
N GLY A 191 -23.37 -0.86 36.88
CA GLY A 191 -23.89 -1.80 37.87
C GLY A 191 -23.29 -1.59 39.25
N LYS A 192 -21.95 -1.46 39.36
CA LYS A 192 -21.25 -1.21 40.60
C LYS A 192 -21.66 0.13 41.26
N LEU A 193 -21.85 1.19 40.44
CA LEU A 193 -22.28 2.49 40.93
C LEU A 193 -23.75 2.51 41.36
N ALA A 194 -24.64 1.86 40.56
CA ALA A 194 -26.04 1.73 40.87
C ALA A 194 -26.28 1.04 42.21
N GLU A 195 -25.55 -0.06 42.46
CA GLU A 195 -25.55 -0.78 43.73
C GLU A 195 -25.03 0.05 44.91
N ARG A 196 -23.86 0.71 44.73
CA ARG A 196 -23.25 1.49 45.81
C ARG A 196 -24.06 2.71 46.25
N GLN A 197 -24.77 3.35 45.30
CA GLN A 197 -25.52 4.59 45.57
C GLN A 197 -27.04 4.35 45.65
N ASN A 198 -27.51 3.11 45.45
CA ASN A 198 -28.91 2.76 45.40
C ASN A 198 -29.71 3.63 44.38
N ILE A 199 -29.14 3.79 43.19
CA ILE A 199 -29.72 4.53 42.06
C ILE A 199 -29.99 3.58 40.89
N ASP A 200 -30.79 4.01 39.93
CA ASP A 200 -31.01 3.21 38.72
C ASP A 200 -29.83 3.26 37.74
N MET A 201 -29.83 2.36 36.75
CA MET A 201 -28.75 2.21 35.77
C MET A 201 -28.57 3.44 34.87
N GLU A 202 -29.62 4.20 34.60
CA GLU A 202 -29.58 5.39 33.76
C GLU A 202 -29.00 6.58 34.55
N GLN A 203 -29.36 6.71 35.80
CA GLN A 203 -28.77 7.67 36.75
C GLN A 203 -27.27 7.38 36.96
N ALA A 204 -26.90 6.10 37.13
CA ALA A 204 -25.50 5.69 37.24
C ALA A 204 -24.70 6.04 35.99
N PHE A 205 -25.24 5.82 34.79
CA PHE A 205 -24.60 6.22 33.54
C PHE A 205 -24.43 7.74 33.43
N THR A 206 -25.46 8.48 33.78
CA THR A 206 -25.42 9.96 33.76
C THR A 206 -24.36 10.50 34.71
N THR A 207 -24.23 9.92 35.91
CA THR A 207 -23.22 10.27 36.89
C THR A 207 -21.81 9.99 36.39
N LEU A 208 -21.53 8.78 35.88
CA LEU A 208 -20.22 8.42 35.31
C LEU A 208 -19.84 9.33 34.13
N ARG A 209 -20.80 9.61 33.24
CA ARG A 209 -20.60 10.47 32.09
C ARG A 209 -20.35 11.94 32.49
N GLY A 210 -21.09 12.42 33.48
CA GLY A 210 -20.92 13.76 34.07
C GLY A 210 -19.52 13.94 34.65
N TYR A 211 -19.08 12.95 35.44
CA TYR A 211 -17.74 12.92 36.00
C TYR A 211 -16.64 12.92 34.92
N ALA A 212 -16.75 12.06 33.91
CA ALA A 212 -15.78 11.96 32.83
C ALA A 212 -15.64 13.29 32.07
N ARG A 213 -16.77 13.99 31.80
CA ARG A 213 -16.77 15.30 31.13
C ARG A 213 -16.17 16.40 32.03
N ALA A 214 -16.54 16.44 33.29
CA ALA A 214 -16.04 17.45 34.23
C ALA A 214 -14.50 17.38 34.42
N HIS A 215 -13.92 16.18 34.26
CA HIS A 215 -12.49 15.95 34.42
C HIS A 215 -11.74 15.74 33.12
N ASN A 216 -12.38 15.99 31.95
CA ASN A 216 -11.82 15.81 30.61
C ASN A 216 -11.17 14.42 30.40
N ARG A 217 -11.85 13.39 30.88
CA ARG A 217 -11.40 11.98 30.79
C ARG A 217 -12.33 11.18 29.87
N ARG A 218 -11.82 10.09 29.29
CA ARG A 218 -12.65 9.15 28.57
C ARG A 218 -13.53 8.39 29.54
N LEU A 219 -14.79 8.17 29.19
CA LEU A 219 -15.73 7.43 30.02
C LEU A 219 -15.25 6.01 30.33
N SER A 220 -14.62 5.33 29.38
CA SER A 220 -14.01 4.01 29.55
C SER A 220 -12.87 4.00 30.60
N ASP A 221 -12.07 5.07 30.66
CA ASP A 221 -10.96 5.15 31.62
C ASP A 221 -11.50 5.40 33.03
N VAL A 222 -12.51 6.24 33.17
CA VAL A 222 -13.21 6.46 34.45
C VAL A 222 -13.91 5.17 34.90
N ALA A 223 -14.58 4.45 33.98
CA ALA A 223 -15.23 3.20 34.28
C ALA A 223 -14.23 2.13 34.77
N ARG A 224 -13.08 2.01 34.11
CA ARG A 224 -12.01 1.09 34.50
C ARG A 224 -11.46 1.44 35.91
N ALA A 225 -11.08 2.69 36.11
CA ALA A 225 -10.57 3.16 37.41
C ALA A 225 -11.57 2.90 38.56
N PHE A 226 -12.86 3.08 38.27
CA PHE A 226 -13.93 2.82 39.24
C PHE A 226 -14.15 1.33 39.54
N ILE A 227 -14.04 0.47 38.52
CA ILE A 227 -14.17 -0.99 38.69
C ILE A 227 -13.00 -1.54 39.53
N ASP A 228 -11.78 -1.15 39.16
CA ASP A 228 -10.54 -1.69 39.69
C ASP A 228 -10.18 -1.06 41.06
N ASP A 229 -10.94 -0.06 41.52
CA ASP A 229 -10.63 0.79 42.69
C ASP A 229 -9.15 1.29 42.67
N SER A 230 -8.61 1.46 41.45
CA SER A 230 -7.20 1.77 41.22
C SER A 230 -6.85 3.24 41.45
N GLU A 231 -7.85 4.11 41.52
CA GLU A 231 -7.71 5.56 41.66
C GLU A 231 -8.88 6.11 42.48
N ALA A 232 -8.58 7.05 43.38
CA ALA A 232 -9.62 7.79 44.08
C ALA A 232 -10.35 8.70 43.09
N LEU A 233 -11.68 8.52 42.96
CA LEU A 233 -12.56 9.35 42.14
C LEU A 233 -13.43 10.25 43.02
N PRO A 234 -12.87 11.35 43.53
CA PRO A 234 -13.58 12.22 44.49
C PRO A 234 -14.79 12.87 43.85
N GLY A 235 -15.95 12.75 44.47
CA GLY A 235 -17.23 13.26 43.95
C GLY A 235 -17.97 12.30 43.02
N LEU A 236 -17.40 11.13 42.69
CA LEU A 236 -18.13 10.05 42.01
C LEU A 236 -18.82 9.12 43.00
N VAL A 237 -18.22 8.95 44.17
CA VAL A 237 -18.77 8.19 45.31
C VAL A 237 -18.81 9.13 46.50
N SER A 238 -19.99 9.60 46.86
CA SER A 238 -20.25 10.37 48.06
C SER A 238 -20.59 9.44 49.20
#